data_efb57b81f33d01dcb66f3d3b0615b2f8
#
_entry.id   efb57b81f33d01dcb66f3d3b0615b2f8
#
_cell.length_a   1.000
_cell.length_b   1.000
_cell.length_c   1.000
_cell.angle_alpha   90.00
_cell.angle_beta   90.00
_cell.angle_gamma   90.00
#
_symmetry.space_group_name_H-M   'P 1'
#
loop_
_entity.id
_entity.type
_entity.pdbx_description
1 polymer ?
#
loop_
_entity_poly.entity_id
_entity_poly.type
_entity_poly.pdbx_seq_one_letter_code
_entity_poly.pdbx_strand_id
1 'polypeptide(L)'
;MKKYTIEDLKGFEKNEEGWIMCPAGDYTEIKSFPERCSFGECCSFGAGCRFGEGCSFGAGCSFGAGCSFSAGCSFGDNCRFGEGCSFSAGCRFGEECHFGAKCGFEDGGSFGAECRFGEYCRFGADCRFGEECRFGKRCSFGENCRFGAECRFEGGHIAAPGYPMLTFGGFGSANRTTYAFNCTDGIVIRCGCFSGSLEEFRKKVRERHGNTPFAIEYLAVADLIERRFSREGEVRR
;
A
#
# COMPACT_ATOMS: atom_id res chain seq x y z
N MET A 1 11.64 -9.29 27.39
CA MET A 1 10.27 -9.67 26.97
C MET A 1 10.12 -11.19 27.17
N LYS A 2 8.98 -11.67 27.66
CA LYS A 2 8.73 -13.11 27.84
C LYS A 2 8.64 -13.78 26.46
N LYS A 3 9.34 -14.90 26.29
CA LYS A 3 9.22 -15.75 25.10
C LYS A 3 8.06 -16.74 25.29
N TYR A 4 7.31 -16.92 24.22
CA TYR A 4 6.20 -17.84 24.16
C TYR A 4 6.42 -18.94 23.13
N THR A 5 5.96 -20.12 23.45
CA THR A 5 6.04 -21.31 22.61
C THR A 5 4.66 -21.65 22.03
N ILE A 6 4.61 -22.63 21.14
CA ILE A 6 3.34 -23.14 20.59
C ILE A 6 2.47 -23.78 21.68
N GLU A 7 3.06 -24.35 22.74
CA GLU A 7 2.31 -24.91 23.86
C GLU A 7 1.69 -23.81 24.73
N ASP A 8 2.42 -22.69 24.94
CA ASP A 8 1.83 -21.52 25.60
C ASP A 8 0.62 -21.01 24.83
N LEU A 9 0.73 -20.91 23.50
CA LEU A 9 -0.37 -20.44 22.64
C LEU A 9 -1.63 -21.28 22.76
N LYS A 10 -1.48 -22.61 22.88
CA LYS A 10 -2.62 -23.54 23.09
C LYS A 10 -3.29 -23.36 24.46
N GLY A 11 -2.54 -22.88 25.44
CA GLY A 11 -3.00 -22.67 26.80
C GLY A 11 -3.59 -21.27 27.06
N PHE A 12 -3.55 -20.35 26.11
CA PHE A 12 -4.10 -19.01 26.30
C PHE A 12 -5.62 -19.01 26.40
N GLU A 13 -6.13 -18.18 27.29
CA GLU A 13 -7.56 -18.04 27.50
C GLU A 13 -8.27 -17.45 26.28
N LYS A 14 -9.54 -17.86 26.12
CA LYS A 14 -10.44 -17.23 25.15
C LYS A 14 -11.42 -16.35 25.89
N ASN A 15 -11.67 -15.15 25.35
CA ASN A 15 -12.75 -14.30 25.87
C ASN A 15 -14.13 -14.84 25.44
N GLU A 16 -15.20 -14.20 25.91
CA GLU A 16 -16.59 -14.56 25.62
C GLU A 16 -16.92 -14.57 24.11
N GLU A 17 -16.21 -13.75 23.31
CA GLU A 17 -16.36 -13.67 21.86
C GLU A 17 -15.50 -14.70 21.09
N GLY A 18 -14.75 -15.53 21.81
CA GLY A 18 -13.90 -16.60 21.25
C GLY A 18 -12.50 -16.13 20.79
N TRP A 19 -12.06 -14.91 21.12
CA TRP A 19 -10.73 -14.44 20.85
C TRP A 19 -9.70 -15.07 21.77
N ILE A 20 -8.58 -15.52 21.20
CA ILE A 20 -7.43 -16.01 21.96
C ILE A 20 -6.64 -14.80 22.46
N MET A 21 -6.58 -14.62 23.77
CA MET A 21 -5.93 -13.47 24.40
C MET A 21 -4.44 -13.73 24.56
N CYS A 22 -3.63 -13.19 23.67
CA CYS A 22 -2.19 -13.39 23.61
C CYS A 22 -1.47 -12.21 24.31
N PRO A 23 -0.80 -12.44 25.45
CA PRO A 23 -0.10 -11.38 26.18
C PRO A 23 1.01 -10.73 25.35
N ALA A 24 1.45 -9.53 25.73
CA ALA A 24 2.63 -8.90 25.15
C ALA A 24 3.87 -9.77 25.33
N GLY A 25 4.62 -10.02 24.23
CA GLY A 25 5.76 -10.94 24.31
C GLY A 25 6.47 -11.22 23.00
N ASP A 26 7.42 -12.12 23.09
CA ASP A 26 8.24 -12.61 21.99
C ASP A 26 7.67 -13.94 21.46
N TYR A 27 7.16 -13.91 20.25
CA TYR A 27 6.56 -15.01 19.51
C TYR A 27 7.42 -15.45 18.31
N THR A 28 8.70 -15.08 18.28
CA THR A 28 9.57 -15.28 17.10
C THR A 28 9.74 -16.73 16.69
N GLU A 29 9.55 -17.67 17.61
CA GLU A 29 9.66 -19.12 17.35
C GLU A 29 8.38 -19.73 16.80
N ILE A 30 7.23 -19.07 16.95
CA ILE A 30 5.93 -19.56 16.47
C ILE A 30 5.71 -19.11 15.04
N LYS A 31 5.37 -20.05 14.15
CA LYS A 31 5.22 -19.77 12.71
C LYS A 31 3.78 -19.71 12.21
N SER A 32 2.82 -20.18 13.01
CA SER A 32 1.42 -20.18 12.60
C SER A 32 0.53 -19.86 13.78
N PHE A 33 -0.37 -18.95 13.56
CA PHE A 33 -1.34 -18.50 14.54
C PHE A 33 -2.76 -18.69 13.97
N PRO A 34 -3.71 -19.24 14.78
CA PRO A 34 -5.08 -19.40 14.33
C PRO A 34 -5.77 -18.05 14.11
N GLU A 35 -7.01 -18.09 13.66
CA GLU A 35 -7.87 -16.91 13.57
C GLU A 35 -8.19 -16.32 14.95
N ARG A 36 -8.58 -15.04 14.97
CA ARG A 36 -9.04 -14.33 16.18
C ARG A 36 -8.04 -14.37 17.34
N CYS A 37 -6.75 -14.28 17.04
CA CYS A 37 -5.75 -13.99 18.06
C CYS A 37 -5.70 -12.48 18.32
N SER A 38 -5.77 -12.10 19.61
CA SER A 38 -5.58 -10.72 20.04
C SER A 38 -4.25 -10.60 20.78
N PHE A 39 -3.30 -9.91 20.17
CA PHE A 39 -1.97 -9.69 20.75
C PHE A 39 -1.87 -8.33 21.41
N GLY A 40 -1.24 -8.28 22.57
CA GLY A 40 -0.93 -7.02 23.24
C GLY A 40 0.06 -6.16 22.45
N GLU A 41 0.44 -5.04 23.06
CA GLU A 41 1.41 -4.10 22.46
C GLU A 41 2.84 -4.67 22.42
N CYS A 42 3.67 -4.13 21.54
CA CYS A 42 5.10 -4.41 21.46
C CYS A 42 5.45 -5.90 21.27
N CYS A 43 4.57 -6.71 20.70
CA CYS A 43 4.86 -8.10 20.38
C CYS A 43 5.87 -8.21 19.24
N SER A 44 6.70 -9.25 19.30
CA SER A 44 7.69 -9.56 18.25
C SER A 44 7.41 -10.90 17.61
N PHE A 45 7.40 -10.93 16.26
CA PHE A 45 7.16 -12.11 15.45
C PHE A 45 8.32 -12.33 14.48
N GLY A 46 8.75 -13.58 14.33
CA GLY A 46 9.82 -13.94 13.41
C GLY A 46 9.41 -13.85 11.94
N ALA A 47 10.37 -14.12 11.06
CA ALA A 47 10.10 -14.17 9.63
C ALA A 47 9.21 -15.37 9.24
N GLY A 48 8.40 -15.20 8.18
CA GLY A 48 7.57 -16.26 7.61
C GLY A 48 6.39 -16.69 8.48
N CYS A 49 5.96 -15.88 9.44
CA CYS A 49 4.79 -16.18 10.26
C CYS A 49 3.50 -16.08 9.45
N ARG A 50 2.52 -16.92 9.79
CA ARG A 50 1.18 -16.93 9.19
C ARG A 50 0.13 -16.66 10.25
N PHE A 51 -0.76 -15.70 9.99
CA PHE A 51 -1.82 -15.31 10.89
C PHE A 51 -3.18 -15.57 10.24
N GLY A 52 -4.08 -16.22 10.99
CA GLY A 52 -5.47 -16.47 10.57
C GLY A 52 -6.29 -15.19 10.44
N GLU A 53 -7.54 -15.33 10.05
CA GLU A 53 -8.46 -14.21 9.83
C GLU A 53 -8.75 -13.44 11.11
N GLY A 54 -8.95 -12.12 10.95
CA GLY A 54 -9.40 -11.25 12.01
C GLY A 54 -8.43 -11.10 13.18
N CYS A 55 -7.14 -11.47 13.07
CA CYS A 55 -6.18 -11.25 14.14
C CYS A 55 -6.01 -9.73 14.43
N SER A 56 -5.85 -9.40 15.71
CA SER A 56 -5.62 -8.03 16.18
C SER A 56 -4.27 -7.91 16.88
N PHE A 57 -3.57 -6.83 16.60
CA PHE A 57 -2.24 -6.55 17.15
C PHE A 57 -2.21 -5.15 17.76
N GLY A 58 -1.76 -5.05 19.00
CA GLY A 58 -1.55 -3.76 19.67
C GLY A 58 -0.47 -2.91 19.00
N ALA A 59 -0.28 -1.72 19.48
CA ALA A 59 0.71 -0.79 18.96
C ALA A 59 2.15 -1.29 19.12
N GLY A 60 3.06 -0.84 18.24
CA GLY A 60 4.48 -1.12 18.33
C GLY A 60 4.89 -2.56 18.02
N CYS A 61 4.01 -3.40 17.48
CA CYS A 61 4.34 -4.77 17.11
C CYS A 61 5.30 -4.82 15.93
N SER A 62 6.20 -5.82 15.93
CA SER A 62 7.17 -6.03 14.86
C SER A 62 7.10 -7.43 14.28
N PHE A 63 7.14 -7.48 12.95
CA PHE A 63 7.01 -8.70 12.16
C PHE A 63 8.23 -8.84 11.23
N GLY A 64 8.83 -10.01 11.24
CA GLY A 64 9.93 -10.34 10.32
C GLY A 64 9.48 -10.36 8.87
N ALA A 65 10.44 -10.57 7.96
CA ALA A 65 10.17 -10.63 6.52
C ALA A 65 9.26 -11.82 6.14
N GLY A 66 8.47 -11.67 5.08
CA GLY A 66 7.67 -12.75 4.50
C GLY A 66 6.50 -13.22 5.36
N CYS A 67 6.03 -12.44 6.32
CA CYS A 67 4.83 -12.77 7.08
C CYS A 67 3.57 -12.62 6.23
N SER A 68 2.57 -13.48 6.48
CA SER A 68 1.28 -13.47 5.79
C SER A 68 0.14 -13.29 6.77
N PHE A 69 -0.77 -12.41 6.44
CA PHE A 69 -1.93 -12.05 7.25
C PHE A 69 -3.20 -12.29 6.43
N SER A 70 -4.11 -13.12 6.97
CA SER A 70 -5.42 -13.34 6.35
C SER A 70 -6.31 -12.11 6.46
N ALA A 71 -7.51 -12.17 5.87
CA ALA A 71 -8.41 -11.04 5.77
C ALA A 71 -8.81 -10.45 7.13
N GLY A 72 -9.08 -9.14 7.12
CA GLY A 72 -9.63 -8.44 8.28
C GLY A 72 -8.69 -8.28 9.48
N CYS A 73 -7.39 -8.55 9.33
CA CYS A 73 -6.43 -8.29 10.41
C CYS A 73 -6.31 -6.79 10.70
N SER A 74 -6.14 -6.44 11.99
CA SER A 74 -5.98 -5.07 12.44
C SER A 74 -4.71 -4.87 13.25
N PHE A 75 -4.04 -3.74 13.02
CA PHE A 75 -2.76 -3.40 13.61
C PHE A 75 -2.85 -2.01 14.23
N GLY A 76 -2.41 -1.86 15.48
CA GLY A 76 -2.25 -0.57 16.13
C GLY A 76 -1.15 0.27 15.50
N ASP A 77 -0.91 1.42 16.09
CA ASP A 77 0.06 2.41 15.60
C ASP A 77 1.49 1.91 15.72
N ASN A 78 2.40 2.50 14.94
CA ASN A 78 3.83 2.24 15.02
C ASN A 78 4.26 0.77 14.79
N CYS A 79 3.43 -0.03 14.11
CA CYS A 79 3.78 -1.39 13.75
C CYS A 79 4.82 -1.42 12.62
N ARG A 80 5.71 -2.43 12.67
CA ARG A 80 6.79 -2.58 11.68
C ARG A 80 6.73 -3.95 11.01
N PHE A 81 6.79 -3.94 9.69
CA PHE A 81 6.72 -5.14 8.86
C PHE A 81 7.97 -5.26 7.99
N GLY A 82 8.59 -6.43 8.01
CA GLY A 82 9.74 -6.73 7.16
C GLY A 82 9.41 -6.77 5.67
N GLU A 83 10.42 -7.03 4.85
CA GLU A 83 10.27 -7.14 3.40
C GLU A 83 9.35 -8.30 3.01
N GLY A 84 8.54 -8.14 1.95
CA GLY A 84 7.76 -9.20 1.35
C GLY A 84 6.59 -9.70 2.17
N CYS A 85 6.11 -8.94 3.15
CA CYS A 85 4.89 -9.28 3.87
C CYS A 85 3.66 -9.16 2.95
N SER A 86 2.67 -10.05 3.16
CA SER A 86 1.43 -10.06 2.40
C SER A 86 0.20 -9.93 3.30
N PHE A 87 -0.74 -9.11 2.90
CA PHE A 87 -1.95 -8.80 3.63
C PHE A 87 -3.16 -9.02 2.75
N SER A 88 -4.05 -9.92 3.16
CA SER A 88 -5.30 -10.15 2.46
C SER A 88 -6.29 -8.99 2.65
N ALA A 89 -7.43 -9.08 2.01
CA ALA A 89 -8.40 -7.99 1.91
C ALA A 89 -8.86 -7.44 3.26
N GLY A 90 -9.13 -6.13 3.30
CA GLY A 90 -9.74 -5.47 4.45
C GLY A 90 -8.84 -5.33 5.67
N CYS A 91 -7.53 -5.52 5.57
CA CYS A 91 -6.60 -5.26 6.67
C CYS A 91 -6.55 -3.77 7.01
N ARG A 92 -6.43 -3.46 8.30
CA ARG A 92 -6.41 -2.09 8.82
C ARG A 92 -5.15 -1.83 9.62
N PHE A 93 -4.55 -0.67 9.40
CA PHE A 93 -3.29 -0.26 10.04
C PHE A 93 -3.47 1.11 10.69
N GLY A 94 -2.99 1.26 11.92
CA GLY A 94 -2.92 2.52 12.62
C GLY A 94 -1.92 3.50 11.99
N GLU A 95 -1.63 4.55 12.70
CA GLU A 95 -0.72 5.61 12.26
C GLU A 95 0.75 5.16 12.36
N GLU A 96 1.62 5.85 11.62
CA GLU A 96 3.08 5.66 11.67
C GLU A 96 3.55 4.21 11.42
N CYS A 97 2.77 3.38 10.75
CA CYS A 97 3.18 2.02 10.42
C CYS A 97 4.24 2.02 9.32
N HIS A 98 5.23 1.12 9.45
CA HIS A 98 6.34 0.99 8.51
C HIS A 98 6.34 -0.36 7.82
N PHE A 99 6.38 -0.36 6.50
CA PHE A 99 6.39 -1.55 5.66
C PHE A 99 7.69 -1.64 4.86
N GLY A 100 8.37 -2.77 4.94
CA GLY A 100 9.53 -3.07 4.11
C GLY A 100 9.20 -3.07 2.62
N ALA A 101 10.22 -3.29 1.79
CA ALA A 101 10.03 -3.38 0.35
C ALA A 101 9.18 -4.61 -0.05
N LYS A 102 8.58 -4.56 -1.24
CA LYS A 102 7.83 -5.68 -1.86
C LYS A 102 6.64 -6.21 -1.05
N CYS A 103 6.10 -5.43 -0.11
CA CYS A 103 4.87 -5.80 0.57
C CYS A 103 3.68 -5.75 -0.39
N GLY A 104 2.76 -6.72 -0.21
CA GLY A 104 1.54 -6.82 -0.99
C GLY A 104 0.29 -6.65 -0.12
N PHE A 105 -0.63 -5.83 -0.56
CA PHE A 105 -1.90 -5.56 0.09
C PHE A 105 -3.02 -5.84 -0.91
N GLU A 106 -3.97 -6.70 -0.55
CA GLU A 106 -5.18 -6.93 -1.34
C GLU A 106 -6.16 -5.76 -1.17
N ASP A 107 -7.35 -5.89 -1.74
CA ASP A 107 -8.35 -4.83 -1.83
C ASP A 107 -8.84 -4.33 -0.46
N GLY A 108 -9.22 -3.06 -0.40
CA GLY A 108 -9.85 -2.44 0.77
C GLY A 108 -8.94 -2.23 1.97
N GLY A 109 -7.62 -2.28 1.79
CA GLY A 109 -6.65 -1.94 2.83
C GLY A 109 -6.84 -0.50 3.33
N SER A 110 -6.73 -0.28 4.66
CA SER A 110 -6.85 1.05 5.26
C SER A 110 -5.63 1.36 6.13
N PHE A 111 -5.02 2.51 5.90
CA PHE A 111 -3.78 2.92 6.54
C PHE A 111 -3.97 4.28 7.22
N GLY A 112 -3.57 4.39 8.47
CA GLY A 112 -3.55 5.66 9.22
C GLY A 112 -2.57 6.67 8.60
N ALA A 113 -2.44 7.81 9.26
CA ALA A 113 -1.52 8.86 8.84
C ALA A 113 -0.05 8.45 8.97
N GLU A 114 0.84 9.14 8.27
CA GLU A 114 2.30 9.01 8.36
C GLU A 114 2.86 7.60 8.08
N CYS A 115 2.07 6.71 7.49
CA CYS A 115 2.53 5.39 7.11
C CYS A 115 3.63 5.46 6.04
N ARG A 116 4.63 4.57 6.14
CA ARG A 116 5.77 4.51 5.23
C ARG A 116 5.87 3.16 4.55
N PHE A 117 5.92 3.17 3.24
CA PHE A 117 6.00 1.97 2.40
C PHE A 117 7.33 1.93 1.65
N GLY A 118 8.01 0.80 1.74
CA GLY A 118 9.24 0.55 0.98
C GLY A 118 9.01 0.48 -0.53
N GLU A 119 10.06 0.19 -1.27
CA GLU A 119 10.00 0.09 -2.73
C GLU A 119 9.20 -1.13 -3.19
N TYR A 120 8.59 -1.05 -4.38
CA TYR A 120 7.87 -2.15 -5.03
C TYR A 120 6.66 -2.69 -4.25
N CYS A 121 6.10 -1.95 -3.32
CA CYS A 121 4.85 -2.33 -2.68
C CYS A 121 3.69 -2.32 -3.68
N ARG A 122 2.74 -3.25 -3.49
CA ARG A 122 1.56 -3.40 -4.35
C ARG A 122 0.30 -3.26 -3.52
N PHE A 123 -0.60 -2.41 -3.97
CA PHE A 123 -1.88 -2.17 -3.32
C PHE A 123 -3.00 -2.57 -4.27
N GLY A 124 -3.97 -3.34 -3.78
CA GLY A 124 -5.19 -3.69 -4.49
C GLY A 124 -6.11 -2.48 -4.68
N ALA A 125 -7.31 -2.73 -5.15
CA ALA A 125 -8.32 -1.70 -5.33
C ALA A 125 -8.87 -1.18 -4.00
N ASP A 126 -9.50 0.00 -4.03
CA ASP A 126 -10.22 0.60 -2.91
C ASP A 126 -9.39 0.83 -1.63
N CYS A 127 -8.05 0.84 -1.73
CA CYS A 127 -7.18 1.15 -0.60
C CYS A 127 -7.30 2.61 -0.19
N ARG A 128 -7.20 2.88 1.11
CA ARG A 128 -7.30 4.22 1.71
C ARG A 128 -6.06 4.52 2.52
N PHE A 129 -5.45 5.67 2.24
CA PHE A 129 -4.24 6.15 2.91
C PHE A 129 -4.57 7.45 3.66
N GLY A 130 -4.19 7.52 4.94
CA GLY A 130 -4.25 8.73 5.72
C GLY A 130 -3.31 9.82 5.21
N GLU A 131 -3.22 10.91 5.94
CA GLU A 131 -2.38 12.05 5.60
C GLU A 131 -0.89 11.71 5.69
N GLU A 132 -0.04 12.44 5.00
CA GLU A 132 1.42 12.36 5.06
C GLU A 132 2.04 10.97 4.79
N CYS A 133 1.30 10.05 4.20
CA CYS A 133 1.83 8.74 3.82
C CYS A 133 2.95 8.88 2.78
N ARG A 134 3.99 8.04 2.88
CA ARG A 134 5.15 8.07 1.98
C ARG A 134 5.32 6.74 1.27
N PHE A 135 5.45 6.79 -0.04
CA PHE A 135 5.59 5.61 -0.91
C PHE A 135 6.97 5.57 -1.55
N GLY A 136 7.66 4.46 -1.37
CA GLY A 136 8.94 4.19 -2.02
C GLY A 136 8.78 4.02 -3.54
N LYS A 137 9.92 3.82 -4.20
CA LYS A 137 9.96 3.68 -5.66
C LYS A 137 9.13 2.50 -6.14
N ARG A 138 8.51 2.69 -7.33
CA ARG A 138 7.78 1.64 -8.04
C ARG A 138 6.65 0.95 -7.26
N CYS A 139 6.03 1.66 -6.31
CA CYS A 139 4.77 1.20 -5.73
C CYS A 139 3.67 1.22 -6.80
N SER A 140 2.78 0.23 -6.79
CA SER A 140 1.63 0.14 -7.70
C SER A 140 0.32 0.13 -6.92
N PHE A 141 -0.71 0.73 -7.51
CA PHE A 141 -2.00 0.91 -6.86
C PHE A 141 -3.11 0.38 -7.77
N GLY A 142 -4.08 -0.31 -7.19
CA GLY A 142 -5.31 -0.69 -7.86
C GLY A 142 -6.25 0.50 -8.09
N GLU A 143 -7.41 0.21 -8.62
CA GLU A 143 -8.43 1.23 -8.91
C GLU A 143 -9.00 1.83 -7.61
N ASN A 144 -9.56 3.04 -7.70
CA ASN A 144 -10.26 3.74 -6.63
C ASN A 144 -9.46 3.97 -5.33
N CYS A 145 -8.13 3.89 -5.36
CA CYS A 145 -7.32 4.23 -4.20
C CYS A 145 -7.47 5.70 -3.83
N ARG A 146 -7.61 5.99 -2.53
CA ARG A 146 -7.76 7.35 -1.98
C ARG A 146 -6.57 7.72 -1.13
N PHE A 147 -6.12 8.96 -1.27
CA PHE A 147 -4.94 9.48 -0.55
C PHE A 147 -5.35 10.71 0.26
N GLY A 148 -4.95 10.73 1.53
CA GLY A 148 -5.05 11.91 2.38
C GLY A 148 -4.13 13.03 1.91
N ALA A 149 -4.18 14.17 2.59
CA ALA A 149 -3.34 15.31 2.27
C ALA A 149 -1.84 14.97 2.43
N GLU A 150 -1.01 15.67 1.71
CA GLU A 150 0.45 15.60 1.78
C GLU A 150 1.07 14.20 1.56
N CYS A 151 0.34 13.25 1.02
CA CYS A 151 0.91 11.97 0.60
C CYS A 151 2.01 12.19 -0.45
N ARG A 152 3.18 11.53 -0.26
CA ARG A 152 4.36 11.72 -1.11
C ARG A 152 4.69 10.45 -1.89
N PHE A 153 4.84 10.61 -3.21
CA PHE A 153 5.28 9.57 -4.13
C PHE A 153 6.79 9.67 -4.43
N GLU A 154 7.28 8.71 -5.22
CA GLU A 154 8.65 8.73 -5.76
C GLU A 154 9.01 10.11 -6.35
N GLY A 155 10.21 10.61 -6.02
CA GLY A 155 10.67 11.93 -6.47
C GLY A 155 10.25 13.09 -5.56
N GLY A 156 9.50 12.83 -4.49
CA GLY A 156 9.05 13.86 -3.54
C GLY A 156 7.75 14.56 -3.95
N HIS A 157 7.12 14.13 -5.06
CA HIS A 157 5.85 14.68 -5.52
C HIS A 157 4.74 14.47 -4.50
N ILE A 158 4.02 15.52 -4.18
CA ILE A 158 2.92 15.51 -3.21
C ILE A 158 1.61 15.34 -3.95
N ALA A 159 0.82 14.32 -3.56
CA ALA A 159 -0.50 14.08 -4.13
C ALA A 159 -1.46 15.24 -3.89
N ALA A 160 -2.19 15.66 -4.89
CA ALA A 160 -3.33 16.57 -4.71
C ALA A 160 -4.43 15.87 -3.89
N PRO A 161 -5.17 16.59 -3.01
CA PRO A 161 -6.23 15.98 -2.20
C PRO A 161 -7.34 15.32 -3.04
N GLY A 162 -7.90 14.22 -2.57
CA GLY A 162 -9.04 13.55 -3.18
C GLY A 162 -8.68 12.30 -3.96
N TYR A 163 -8.92 12.26 -5.26
CA TYR A 163 -8.57 11.16 -6.17
C TYR A 163 -7.43 11.58 -7.12
N PRO A 164 -6.19 11.64 -6.64
CA PRO A 164 -5.10 12.20 -7.42
C PRO A 164 -4.54 11.23 -8.46
N MET A 165 -5.15 10.08 -8.68
CA MET A 165 -4.61 9.04 -9.54
C MET A 165 -5.60 8.60 -10.61
N LEU A 166 -5.09 8.43 -11.84
CA LEU A 166 -5.75 7.74 -12.94
C LEU A 166 -4.88 6.57 -13.39
N THR A 167 -5.51 5.47 -13.73
CA THR A 167 -4.84 4.27 -14.23
C THR A 167 -5.38 3.92 -15.60
N PHE A 168 -4.49 3.67 -16.54
CA PHE A 168 -4.82 3.27 -17.92
C PHE A 168 -4.06 1.99 -18.25
N GLY A 169 -4.74 1.01 -18.80
CA GLY A 169 -4.16 -0.26 -19.24
C GLY A 169 -4.61 -0.63 -20.64
N GLY A 170 -4.00 -1.66 -21.20
CA GLY A 170 -4.45 -2.24 -22.45
C GLY A 170 -4.12 -1.45 -23.72
N PHE A 171 -3.15 -0.53 -23.70
CA PHE A 171 -2.77 0.29 -24.85
C PHE A 171 -1.26 0.43 -25.01
N GLY A 172 -0.84 0.97 -26.16
CA GLY A 172 0.55 1.25 -26.49
C GLY A 172 1.37 -0.01 -26.85
N SER A 173 2.64 0.19 -27.19
CA SER A 173 3.52 -0.81 -27.78
C SER A 173 3.84 -2.02 -26.90
N ALA A 174 3.62 -1.94 -25.61
CA ALA A 174 3.96 -3.01 -24.65
C ALA A 174 2.79 -3.35 -23.69
N ASN A 175 1.57 -2.90 -24.01
CA ASN A 175 0.36 -3.17 -23.24
C ASN A 175 0.53 -2.93 -21.72
N ARG A 176 1.25 -1.87 -21.34
CA ARG A 176 1.63 -1.59 -19.95
C ARG A 176 0.61 -0.70 -19.27
N THR A 177 0.43 -0.94 -17.97
CA THR A 177 -0.32 -0.01 -17.13
C THR A 177 0.44 1.32 -17.01
N THR A 178 -0.28 2.40 -17.27
CA THR A 178 0.18 3.78 -17.07
C THR A 178 -0.56 4.39 -15.90
N TYR A 179 0.18 4.95 -14.98
CA TYR A 179 -0.35 5.71 -13.84
C TYR A 179 -0.13 7.20 -14.11
N ALA A 180 -1.16 8.00 -13.86
CA ALA A 180 -1.07 9.44 -13.85
C ALA A 180 -1.43 9.95 -12.46
N PHE A 181 -0.56 10.74 -11.86
CA PHE A 181 -0.77 11.33 -10.54
C PHE A 181 -0.95 12.83 -10.70
N ASN A 182 -2.04 13.36 -10.16
CA ASN A 182 -2.24 14.79 -9.99
C ASN A 182 -1.50 15.20 -8.71
N CYS A 183 -0.44 15.98 -8.85
CA CYS A 183 0.39 16.43 -7.74
C CYS A 183 0.34 17.96 -7.62
N THR A 184 0.70 18.49 -6.47
CA THR A 184 0.69 19.93 -6.22
C THR A 184 1.65 20.71 -7.13
N ASP A 185 2.68 20.04 -7.64
CA ASP A 185 3.69 20.56 -8.57
C ASP A 185 3.45 20.17 -10.04
N GLY A 186 2.31 19.56 -10.35
CA GLY A 186 1.91 19.20 -11.71
C GLY A 186 1.55 17.73 -11.89
N ILE A 187 1.33 17.30 -13.12
CA ILE A 187 0.95 15.93 -13.44
C ILE A 187 2.19 15.07 -13.64
N VAL A 188 2.30 14.00 -12.85
CA VAL A 188 3.37 13.00 -12.95
C VAL A 188 2.85 11.74 -13.63
N ILE A 189 3.57 11.27 -14.64
CA ILE A 189 3.24 10.04 -15.39
C ILE A 189 4.25 8.94 -15.06
N ARG A 190 3.74 7.74 -14.84
CA ARG A 190 4.53 6.52 -14.70
C ARG A 190 4.05 5.45 -15.69
N CYS A 191 4.91 5.08 -16.65
CA CYS A 191 4.61 4.08 -17.67
C CYS A 191 5.82 3.15 -17.89
N GLY A 192 5.75 1.94 -17.37
CA GLY A 192 6.88 1.01 -17.40
C GLY A 192 8.09 1.53 -16.62
N CYS A 193 9.21 1.77 -17.32
CA CYS A 193 10.41 2.39 -16.73
C CYS A 193 10.47 3.92 -16.85
N PHE A 194 9.49 4.55 -17.49
CA PHE A 194 9.39 6.01 -17.53
C PHE A 194 8.73 6.53 -16.24
N SER A 195 9.30 7.59 -15.68
CA SER A 195 8.70 8.43 -14.63
C SER A 195 9.08 9.88 -14.92
N GLY A 196 8.12 10.78 -14.93
CA GLY A 196 8.35 12.20 -15.23
C GLY A 196 7.04 12.98 -15.42
N SER A 197 7.16 14.26 -15.78
CA SER A 197 6.01 15.12 -16.04
C SER A 197 5.21 14.67 -17.27
N LEU A 198 3.97 15.14 -17.39
CA LEU A 198 3.13 14.88 -18.56
C LEU A 198 3.79 15.41 -19.86
N GLU A 199 4.49 16.55 -19.78
CA GLU A 199 5.18 17.12 -20.91
C GLU A 199 6.38 16.29 -21.36
N GLU A 200 7.20 15.84 -20.40
CA GLU A 200 8.30 14.90 -20.67
C GLU A 200 7.81 13.58 -21.22
N PHE A 201 6.66 13.09 -20.77
CA PHE A 201 6.03 11.88 -21.31
C PHE A 201 5.67 12.08 -22.79
N ARG A 202 4.98 13.17 -23.14
CA ARG A 202 4.64 13.50 -24.52
C ARG A 202 5.88 13.60 -25.42
N LYS A 203 6.94 14.24 -24.93
CA LYS A 203 8.21 14.34 -25.64
C LYS A 203 8.81 12.96 -25.88
N LYS A 204 8.88 12.14 -24.84
CA LYS A 204 9.46 10.78 -24.92
C LYS A 204 8.68 9.85 -25.85
N VAL A 205 7.35 9.97 -25.87
CA VAL A 205 6.48 9.25 -26.80
C VAL A 205 6.81 9.61 -28.25
N ARG A 206 6.91 10.90 -28.57
CA ARG A 206 7.26 11.38 -29.94
C ARG A 206 8.65 10.93 -30.35
N GLU A 207 9.64 11.04 -29.46
CA GLU A 207 11.02 10.57 -29.73
C GLU A 207 11.09 9.08 -30.04
N ARG A 208 10.35 8.26 -29.29
CA ARG A 208 10.44 6.80 -29.37
C ARG A 208 9.56 6.17 -30.44
N HIS A 209 8.39 6.74 -30.68
CA HIS A 209 7.35 6.14 -31.52
C HIS A 209 7.03 6.95 -32.78
N GLY A 210 7.54 8.19 -32.90
CA GLY A 210 7.30 9.05 -34.07
C GLY A 210 5.80 9.21 -34.34
N ASN A 211 5.34 8.83 -35.54
CA ASN A 211 3.96 8.93 -35.99
C ASN A 211 3.25 7.57 -36.05
N THR A 212 3.71 6.57 -35.30
CA THR A 212 3.08 5.25 -35.27
C THR A 212 1.72 5.27 -34.58
N PRO A 213 0.85 4.27 -34.80
CA PRO A 213 -0.40 4.11 -34.06
C PRO A 213 -0.20 4.14 -32.54
N PHE A 214 0.90 3.58 -32.05
CA PHE A 214 1.25 3.62 -30.62
C PHE A 214 1.48 5.04 -30.09
N ALA A 215 2.10 5.91 -30.88
CA ALA A 215 2.26 7.31 -30.50
C ALA A 215 0.91 8.00 -30.37
N ILE A 216 0.00 7.74 -31.31
CA ILE A 216 -1.36 8.30 -31.28
C ILE A 216 -2.10 7.87 -30.02
N GLU A 217 -2.05 6.59 -29.65
CA GLU A 217 -2.69 6.07 -28.44
C GLU A 217 -2.13 6.72 -27.16
N TYR A 218 -0.80 6.77 -27.02
CA TYR A 218 -0.16 7.38 -25.86
C TYR A 218 -0.48 8.87 -25.73
N LEU A 219 -0.50 9.61 -26.84
CA LEU A 219 -0.79 11.05 -26.83
C LEU A 219 -2.27 11.32 -26.54
N ALA A 220 -3.18 10.51 -27.05
CA ALA A 220 -4.60 10.62 -26.74
C ALA A 220 -4.87 10.38 -25.26
N VAL A 221 -4.20 9.40 -24.63
CA VAL A 221 -4.27 9.16 -23.19
C VAL A 221 -3.68 10.35 -22.41
N ALA A 222 -2.57 10.92 -22.86
CA ALA A 222 -1.98 12.11 -22.23
C ALA A 222 -2.95 13.31 -22.27
N ASP A 223 -3.66 13.52 -23.37
CA ASP A 223 -4.66 14.58 -23.50
C ASP A 223 -5.89 14.33 -22.61
N LEU A 224 -6.31 13.09 -22.47
CA LEU A 224 -7.40 12.70 -21.58
C LEU A 224 -7.01 12.96 -20.11
N ILE A 225 -5.79 12.60 -19.70
CA ILE A 225 -5.26 12.83 -18.35
C ILE A 225 -5.29 14.32 -18.03
N GLU A 226 -4.76 15.15 -18.93
CA GLU A 226 -4.72 16.61 -18.73
C GLU A 226 -6.11 17.19 -18.56
N ARG A 227 -7.05 16.85 -19.46
CA ARG A 227 -8.44 17.31 -19.39
C ARG A 227 -9.14 16.86 -18.10
N ARG A 228 -8.87 15.65 -17.63
CA ARG A 228 -9.50 15.10 -16.44
C ARG A 228 -9.06 15.84 -15.19
N PHE A 229 -7.76 16.06 -15.03
CA PHE A 229 -7.23 16.76 -13.86
C PHE A 229 -7.47 18.28 -13.89
N SER A 230 -7.56 18.90 -15.07
CA SER A 230 -7.95 20.32 -15.19
C SER A 230 -9.39 20.58 -14.73
N ARG A 231 -10.33 19.70 -15.06
CA ARG A 231 -11.74 19.82 -14.63
C ARG A 231 -11.92 19.71 -13.11
N GLU A 232 -11.11 18.92 -12.43
CA GLU A 232 -11.17 18.82 -10.96
C GLU A 232 -10.76 20.11 -10.25
N GLY A 233 -9.94 20.94 -10.87
CA GLY A 233 -9.59 22.28 -10.39
C GLY A 233 -10.71 23.32 -10.57
N GLU A 234 -11.60 23.12 -11.54
CA GLU A 234 -12.72 24.06 -11.82
C GLU A 234 -13.96 23.78 -10.97
N VAL A 235 -14.24 22.52 -10.64
CA VAL A 235 -15.41 22.10 -9.83
C VAL A 235 -15.25 22.44 -8.34
N ARG A 236 -14.04 22.81 -7.89
CA ARG A 236 -13.74 23.13 -6.49
C ARG A 236 -13.58 24.63 -6.21
N ARG A 237 -13.90 25.49 -7.18
CA ARG A 237 -14.03 26.94 -7.02
C ARG A 237 -15.51 27.32 -6.97
#